data_b3a6135f895e20c25ead7a7cb465ce41
#
_entry.id   b3a6135f895e20c25ead7a7cb465ce41
#
_cell.length_a   1.000
_cell.length_b   1.000
_cell.length_c   1.000
_cell.angle_alpha   90.00
_cell.angle_beta   90.00
_cell.angle_gamma   90.00
#
_symmetry.space_group_name_H-M   'P 1'
#
loop_
_entity.id
_entity.type
_entity.pdbx_description
1 polymer ?
#
loop_
_entity_poly.entity_id
_entity_poly.type
_entity_poly.pdbx_seq_one_letter_code
_entity_poly.pdbx_strand_id
1 'polypeptide(L)'
;MNKICTSLEQSNKLLELGIDISTADMCWADDTLDLPILIAYPITDCDNLENKIPAWSLSALLGLMPFHIIENNVRYGFKQWKGCNLQGENYCFGYKSNYYSFLFETSLYKDVVDAAFEMICWLKENKKI
;
A
#
# COMPACT_ATOMS: atom_id res chain seq x y z
N MET A 1 13.01 10.39 6.28
CA MET A 1 13.01 9.07 6.94
C MET A 1 11.98 8.18 6.28
N ASN A 2 12.36 6.98 5.92
CA ASN A 2 11.46 6.06 5.23
C ASN A 2 10.46 5.44 6.20
N LYS A 3 9.21 5.34 5.75
CA LYS A 3 8.19 4.64 6.52
C LYS A 3 8.41 3.15 6.44
N ILE A 4 8.16 2.46 7.55
CA ILE A 4 8.20 0.99 7.58
C ILE A 4 6.82 0.39 7.30
N CYS A 5 5.76 1.17 7.41
CA CYS A 5 4.40 0.74 7.14
C CYS A 5 3.49 1.95 6.88
N THR A 6 2.23 1.68 6.56
CA THR A 6 1.22 2.72 6.40
C THR A 6 1.05 3.51 7.71
N SER A 7 0.80 4.82 7.56
CA SER A 7 0.49 5.70 8.69
C SER A 7 -0.90 5.36 9.27
N LEU A 8 -1.23 5.96 10.41
CA LEU A 8 -2.57 5.81 10.98
C LEU A 8 -3.66 6.26 10.00
N GLU A 9 -3.43 7.40 9.34
CA GLU A 9 -4.38 7.94 8.37
C GLU A 9 -4.53 7.01 7.16
N GLN A 10 -3.42 6.54 6.61
CA GLN A 10 -3.43 5.60 5.49
C GLN A 10 -4.09 4.28 5.87
N SER A 11 -3.79 3.77 7.06
CA SER A 11 -4.38 2.53 7.56
C SER A 11 -5.90 2.64 7.67
N ASN A 12 -6.39 3.74 8.22
CA ASN A 12 -7.83 3.98 8.31
C ASN A 12 -8.48 4.06 6.93
N LYS A 13 -7.81 4.67 5.96
CA LYS A 13 -8.31 4.73 4.58
C LYS A 13 -8.44 3.33 3.96
N LEU A 14 -7.45 2.48 4.19
CA LEU A 14 -7.49 1.11 3.68
C LEU A 14 -8.65 0.32 4.30
N LEU A 15 -8.91 0.51 5.59
CA LEU A 15 -10.05 -0.11 6.25
C LEU A 15 -11.37 0.38 5.66
N GLU A 16 -11.50 1.66 5.40
CA GLU A 16 -12.69 2.24 4.76
C GLU A 16 -12.92 1.66 3.37
N LEU A 17 -11.85 1.38 2.64
CA LEU A 17 -11.94 0.78 1.31
C LEU A 17 -12.27 -0.71 1.35
N GLY A 18 -12.27 -1.32 2.53
CA GLY A 18 -12.60 -2.73 2.68
C GLY A 18 -11.44 -3.68 2.46
N ILE A 19 -10.21 -3.22 2.61
CA ILE A 19 -9.04 -4.10 2.55
C ILE A 19 -9.11 -5.06 3.74
N ASP A 20 -8.89 -6.35 3.45
CA ASP A 20 -8.99 -7.40 4.46
C ASP A 20 -7.93 -7.20 5.53
N ILE A 21 -8.37 -7.09 6.77
CA ILE A 21 -7.52 -6.87 7.94
C ILE A 21 -6.49 -7.99 8.11
N SER A 22 -6.80 -9.21 7.67
CA SER A 22 -5.88 -10.34 7.76
C SER A 22 -4.64 -10.18 6.89
N THR A 23 -4.66 -9.26 5.93
CA THR A 23 -3.51 -8.98 5.06
C THR A 23 -2.50 -8.04 5.71
N ALA A 24 -2.86 -7.40 6.81
CA ALA A 24 -1.96 -6.53 7.55
C ALA A 24 -0.93 -7.38 8.31
N ASP A 25 0.31 -6.93 8.30
CA ASP A 25 1.41 -7.62 8.98
C ASP A 25 1.93 -6.84 10.20
N MET A 26 1.36 -5.68 10.45
CA MET A 26 1.75 -4.82 11.57
C MET A 26 0.48 -4.18 12.15
N CYS A 27 0.62 -3.55 13.29
CA CYS A 27 -0.46 -2.73 13.82
C CYS A 27 0.08 -1.58 14.66
N TRP A 28 -0.68 -0.49 14.66
CA TRP A 28 -0.47 0.63 15.56
C TRP A 28 -1.28 0.35 16.82
N ALA A 29 -0.62 0.25 17.96
CA ALA A 29 -1.32 0.13 19.24
C ALA A 29 -1.64 1.52 19.75
N ASP A 30 -2.89 1.76 20.08
CA ASP A 30 -3.27 2.96 20.80
C ASP A 30 -2.78 2.79 22.23
N ASP A 31 -1.87 3.64 22.64
CA ASP A 31 -1.45 3.62 24.00
C ASP A 31 -1.60 5.02 24.59
N THR A 32 -1.43 5.10 25.89
CA THR A 32 -1.61 6.33 26.65
C THR A 32 -0.44 7.30 26.50
N LEU A 33 0.54 7.00 25.66
CA LEU A 33 1.79 7.72 25.54
C LEU A 33 1.90 8.53 24.23
N ASP A 34 0.86 9.04 23.67
CA ASP A 34 0.85 9.92 22.49
C ASP A 34 1.57 9.38 21.25
N LEU A 35 2.34 8.30 21.36
CA LEU A 35 3.05 7.67 20.25
C LEU A 35 2.52 6.27 20.06
N PRO A 36 1.86 5.99 18.94
CA PRO A 36 1.41 4.62 18.67
C PRO A 36 2.61 3.67 18.59
N ILE A 37 2.47 2.52 19.24
CA ILE A 37 3.49 1.48 19.22
C ILE A 37 3.21 0.57 18.02
N LEU A 38 4.25 0.31 17.24
CA LEU A 38 4.14 -0.56 16.09
C LEU A 38 4.44 -2.00 16.51
N ILE A 39 3.51 -2.88 16.20
CA ILE A 39 3.65 -4.31 16.50
C ILE A 39 3.74 -5.07 15.18
N ALA A 40 4.81 -5.85 15.02
CA ALA A 40 5.09 -6.60 13.80
C ALA A 40 4.49 -8.01 13.87
N TYR A 41 3.18 -8.11 14.08
CA TYR A 41 2.45 -9.38 14.08
C TYR A 41 1.20 -9.25 13.23
N PRO A 42 0.72 -10.35 12.63
CA PRO A 42 -0.60 -10.35 12.04
C PRO A 42 -1.61 -9.91 13.10
N ILE A 43 -2.46 -8.96 12.75
CA ILE A 43 -3.41 -8.41 13.71
C ILE A 43 -4.38 -9.46 14.23
N THR A 44 -4.59 -10.54 13.47
CA THR A 44 -5.42 -11.68 13.86
C THR A 44 -4.87 -12.44 15.06
N ASP A 45 -3.56 -12.29 15.34
CA ASP A 45 -2.94 -12.91 16.51
C ASP A 45 -3.07 -12.07 17.77
N CYS A 46 -3.72 -10.91 17.67
CA CYS A 46 -3.92 -10.01 18.79
C CYS A 46 -5.28 -10.29 19.44
N ASP A 47 -5.28 -10.58 20.74
CA ASP A 47 -6.48 -10.94 21.48
C ASP A 47 -7.45 -9.76 21.66
N ASN A 48 -6.97 -8.52 21.51
CA ASN A 48 -7.76 -7.34 21.73
C ASN A 48 -7.50 -6.34 20.61
N LEU A 49 -8.51 -6.11 19.77
CA LEU A 49 -8.43 -5.19 18.64
C LEU A 49 -8.96 -3.79 18.95
N GLU A 50 -9.49 -3.56 20.14
CA GLU A 50 -10.16 -2.29 20.47
C GLU A 50 -9.23 -1.07 20.31
N ASN A 51 -7.97 -1.24 20.70
CA ASN A 51 -7.01 -0.16 20.68
C ASN A 51 -5.91 -0.39 19.65
N LYS A 52 -6.22 -1.12 18.58
CA LYS A 52 -5.22 -1.45 17.56
C LYS A 52 -5.75 -1.14 16.18
N ILE A 53 -4.90 -0.53 15.38
CA ILE A 53 -5.20 -0.21 14.00
C ILE A 53 -4.25 -1.01 13.13
N PRO A 54 -4.76 -1.87 12.22
CA PRO A 54 -3.88 -2.63 11.34
C PRO A 54 -3.03 -1.71 10.49
N ALA A 55 -1.82 -2.15 10.22
CA ALA A 55 -0.89 -1.44 9.39
C ALA A 55 -0.24 -2.42 8.41
N TRP A 56 0.11 -1.91 7.25
CA TRP A 56 0.67 -2.72 6.17
C TRP A 56 2.07 -2.25 5.87
N SER A 57 3.04 -3.16 5.97
CA SER A 57 4.39 -2.89 5.48
C SER A 57 4.39 -2.83 3.96
N LEU A 58 5.50 -2.39 3.37
CA LEU A 58 5.64 -2.43 1.90
C LEU A 58 5.41 -3.85 1.38
N SER A 59 5.95 -4.85 2.05
CA SER A 59 5.79 -6.26 1.65
C SER A 59 4.32 -6.68 1.65
N ALA A 60 3.56 -6.29 2.68
CA ALA A 60 2.14 -6.59 2.75
C ALA A 60 1.35 -5.89 1.64
N LEU A 61 1.67 -4.62 1.35
CA LEU A 61 1.03 -3.89 0.27
C LEU A 61 1.33 -4.52 -1.10
N LEU A 62 2.59 -4.89 -1.33
CA LEU A 62 2.97 -5.56 -2.58
C LEU A 62 2.25 -6.90 -2.73
N GLY A 63 2.02 -7.61 -1.63
CA GLY A 63 1.27 -8.86 -1.64
C GLY A 63 -0.18 -8.72 -2.09
N LEU A 64 -0.75 -7.54 -1.97
CA LEU A 64 -2.11 -7.25 -2.42
C LEU A 64 -2.20 -6.93 -3.91
N MET A 65 -1.09 -6.63 -4.55
CA MET A 65 -1.05 -6.19 -5.94
C MET A 65 -0.99 -7.37 -6.89
N PRO A 66 -1.91 -7.47 -7.88
CA PRO A 66 -1.82 -8.54 -8.87
C PRO A 66 -0.60 -8.34 -9.77
N PHE A 67 -0.05 -9.44 -10.30
CA PHE A 67 1.07 -9.39 -11.23
C PHE A 67 0.66 -8.73 -12.55
N HIS A 68 -0.58 -8.88 -12.94
CA HIS A 68 -1.09 -8.29 -14.17
C HIS A 68 -2.59 -8.04 -14.04
N ILE A 69 -3.08 -7.14 -14.87
CA ILE A 69 -4.50 -6.82 -15.01
C ILE A 69 -4.83 -6.95 -16.48
N ILE A 70 -5.95 -7.62 -16.80
CA ILE A 70 -6.45 -7.71 -18.17
C ILE A 70 -7.68 -6.81 -18.27
N GLU A 71 -7.64 -5.88 -19.22
CA GLU A 71 -8.75 -4.98 -19.47
C GLU A 71 -8.87 -4.74 -20.97
N ASN A 72 -10.07 -4.90 -21.51
CA ASN A 72 -10.33 -4.76 -22.95
C ASN A 72 -9.40 -5.65 -23.80
N ASN A 73 -9.12 -6.88 -23.32
CA ASN A 73 -8.24 -7.84 -23.96
C ASN A 73 -6.76 -7.40 -24.01
N VAL A 74 -6.39 -6.37 -23.26
CA VAL A 74 -5.00 -5.94 -23.14
C VAL A 74 -4.48 -6.34 -21.76
N ARG A 75 -3.28 -6.90 -21.72
CA ARG A 75 -2.61 -7.32 -20.49
C ARG A 75 -1.68 -6.20 -20.03
N TYR A 76 -1.88 -5.77 -18.81
CA TYR A 76 -1.04 -4.74 -18.17
C TYR A 76 -0.25 -5.40 -17.04
N GLY A 77 1.07 -5.40 -17.14
CA GLY A 77 1.94 -5.99 -16.13
C GLY A 77 2.31 -4.98 -15.06
N PHE A 78 2.47 -5.48 -13.84
CA PHE A 78 2.92 -4.68 -12.71
C PHE A 78 4.34 -4.18 -12.97
N LYS A 79 4.56 -2.88 -12.71
CA LYS A 79 5.87 -2.24 -12.81
C LYS A 79 6.12 -1.37 -11.60
N GLN A 80 7.36 -1.40 -11.15
CA GLN A 80 7.86 -0.52 -10.11
C GLN A 80 9.13 0.14 -10.65
N TRP A 81 9.24 1.43 -10.47
CA TRP A 81 10.48 2.09 -10.86
C TRP A 81 10.83 3.19 -9.88
N LYS A 82 12.11 3.52 -9.89
CA LYS A 82 12.74 4.50 -9.04
C LYS A 82 13.32 5.55 -9.95
N GLY A 83 12.90 6.79 -9.75
CA GLY A 83 13.39 7.92 -10.51
C GLY A 83 14.19 8.86 -9.63
N CYS A 84 14.89 9.77 -10.27
CA CYS A 84 15.62 10.81 -9.57
C CYS A 84 15.33 12.14 -10.25
N ASN A 85 15.03 13.15 -9.47
CA ASN A 85 14.85 14.51 -9.96
C ASN A 85 15.64 15.48 -9.09
N LEU A 86 15.46 16.78 -9.30
CA LEU A 86 16.17 17.82 -8.54
C LEU A 86 15.91 17.75 -7.03
N GLN A 87 14.86 17.05 -6.61
CA GLN A 87 14.47 16.91 -5.21
C GLN A 87 14.91 15.58 -4.60
N GLY A 88 15.61 14.73 -5.37
CA GLY A 88 16.12 13.45 -4.91
C GLY A 88 15.43 12.24 -5.55
N GLU A 89 15.52 11.09 -4.87
CA GLU A 89 14.93 9.85 -5.35
C GLU A 89 13.42 9.82 -5.13
N ASN A 90 12.72 9.25 -6.10
CA ASN A 90 11.27 9.10 -6.05
C ASN A 90 10.88 7.69 -6.49
N TYR A 91 9.73 7.24 -6.03
CA TYR A 91 9.20 5.90 -6.30
C TYR A 91 7.83 6.00 -6.96
N CYS A 92 7.58 5.09 -7.88
CA CYS A 92 6.34 5.04 -8.63
C CYS A 92 5.98 3.59 -8.93
N PHE A 93 4.69 3.28 -8.89
CA PHE A 93 4.15 1.97 -9.29
C PHE A 93 3.18 2.17 -10.44
N GLY A 94 3.03 1.14 -11.26
CA GLY A 94 2.08 1.22 -12.37
C GLY A 94 1.78 -0.14 -12.97
N TYR A 95 0.78 -0.16 -13.84
CA TYR A 95 0.43 -1.29 -14.67
C TYR A 95 0.56 -0.86 -16.12
N LYS A 96 1.40 -1.54 -16.86
CA LYS A 96 1.81 -1.13 -18.21
C LYS A 96 1.67 -2.28 -19.19
N SER A 97 1.17 -1.97 -20.39
CA SER A 97 1.08 -2.94 -21.46
C SER A 97 2.42 -3.06 -22.19
N ASN A 98 2.53 -4.12 -23.03
CA ASN A 98 3.71 -4.30 -23.89
C ASN A 98 3.82 -3.19 -24.94
N TYR A 99 2.75 -2.43 -25.18
CA TYR A 99 2.73 -1.34 -26.15
C TYR A 99 3.02 0.02 -25.50
N TYR A 100 3.61 0.00 -24.30
CA TYR A 100 4.01 1.21 -23.56
C TYR A 100 2.86 2.10 -23.10
N SER A 101 1.64 1.60 -23.09
CA SER A 101 0.52 2.33 -22.50
C SER A 101 0.29 1.91 -21.06
N PHE A 102 -0.04 2.89 -20.21
CA PHE A 102 -0.34 2.64 -18.81
C PHE A 102 -1.84 2.51 -18.60
N LEU A 103 -2.25 1.52 -17.83
CA LEU A 103 -3.60 1.48 -17.29
C LEU A 103 -3.71 2.49 -16.16
N PHE A 104 -2.70 2.51 -15.30
CA PHE A 104 -2.58 3.45 -14.20
C PHE A 104 -1.13 3.53 -13.76
N GLU A 105 -0.70 4.71 -13.35
CA GLU A 105 0.56 4.87 -12.63
C GLU A 105 0.37 5.85 -11.48
N THR A 106 1.05 5.61 -10.37
CA THR A 106 0.97 6.51 -9.22
C THR A 106 1.75 7.79 -9.49
N SER A 107 1.51 8.79 -8.67
CA SER A 107 2.40 9.95 -8.63
C SER A 107 3.78 9.53 -8.14
N LEU A 108 4.74 10.40 -8.28
CA LEU A 108 6.09 10.17 -7.75
C LEU A 108 6.11 10.52 -6.26
N TYR A 109 6.57 9.59 -5.44
CA TYR A 109 6.64 9.76 -4.00
C TYR A 109 8.06 9.56 -3.50
N LYS A 110 8.47 10.33 -2.52
CA LYS A 110 9.76 10.15 -1.86
C LYS A 110 9.79 8.88 -1.02
N ASP A 111 8.64 8.43 -0.55
CA ASP A 111 8.52 7.22 0.25
C ASP A 111 7.79 6.14 -0.55
N VAL A 112 8.41 4.98 -0.64
CA VAL A 112 7.87 3.87 -1.43
C VAL A 112 6.54 3.34 -0.85
N VAL A 113 6.35 3.44 0.47
CA VAL A 113 5.09 3.04 1.10
C VAL A 113 3.94 3.94 0.62
N ASP A 114 4.20 5.25 0.49
CA ASP A 114 3.19 6.18 0.00
C ASP A 114 2.78 5.86 -1.44
N ALA A 115 3.74 5.52 -2.30
CA ALA A 115 3.46 5.11 -3.67
C ALA A 115 2.65 3.82 -3.70
N ALA A 116 3.03 2.84 -2.89
CA ALA A 116 2.31 1.57 -2.79
C ALA A 116 0.89 1.78 -2.27
N PHE A 117 0.72 2.64 -1.26
CA PHE A 117 -0.59 2.98 -0.73
C PHE A 117 -1.51 3.56 -1.81
N GLU A 118 -1.02 4.51 -2.61
CA GLU A 118 -1.82 5.08 -3.70
C GLU A 118 -2.25 4.00 -4.69
N MET A 119 -1.36 3.08 -5.02
CA MET A 119 -1.68 1.98 -5.92
C MET A 119 -2.79 1.10 -5.36
N ILE A 120 -2.74 0.74 -4.08
CA ILE A 120 -3.77 -0.08 -3.45
C ILE A 120 -5.11 0.64 -3.47
N CYS A 121 -5.14 1.94 -3.18
CA CYS A 121 -6.36 2.74 -3.23
C CYS A 121 -6.97 2.67 -4.63
N TRP A 122 -6.17 2.90 -5.67
CA TRP A 122 -6.65 2.84 -7.04
C TRP A 122 -7.19 1.46 -7.40
N LEU A 123 -6.44 0.40 -7.05
CA LEU A 123 -6.83 -0.98 -7.34
C LEU A 123 -8.19 -1.31 -6.71
N LYS A 124 -8.38 -0.93 -5.46
CA LYS A 124 -9.62 -1.23 -4.74
C LYS A 124 -10.79 -0.40 -5.26
N GLU A 125 -10.58 0.90 -5.48
CA GLU A 125 -11.61 1.80 -6.00
C GLU A 125 -12.07 1.40 -7.40
N ASN A 126 -11.19 0.81 -8.19
CA ASN A 126 -11.49 0.35 -9.54
C ASN A 126 -11.79 -1.15 -9.61
N LYS A 127 -11.98 -1.79 -8.50
CA LYS A 127 -12.40 -3.20 -8.37
C LYS A 127 -11.43 -4.16 -9.06
N LYS A 128 -10.12 -3.88 -8.96
CA LYS A 128 -9.08 -4.76 -9.48
C LYS A 128 -8.59 -5.75 -8.41
N ILE A 129 -8.90 -5.47 -7.18
CA ILE A 129 -8.64 -6.36 -6.05
C ILE A 129 -9.86 -6.44 -5.14
#